data_1680991c42978cd791cff952ea97cd12
#
_entry.id   1680991c42978cd791cff952ea97cd12
#
_cell.length_a   1.000
_cell.length_b   1.000
_cell.length_c   1.000
_cell.angle_alpha   90.00
_cell.angle_beta   90.00
_cell.angle_gamma   90.00
#
_symmetry.space_group_name_H-M   'P 1'
#
loop_
_entity.id
_entity.type
_entity.pdbx_description
1 polymer ?
#
loop_
_entity_poly.entity_id
_entity_poly.type
_entity_poly.pdbx_seq_one_letter_code
_entity_poly.pdbx_strand_id
1 'polypeptide(L)'
;MTELEDKVRQEVGKVEDPETGQTFEEMQMIQSVKETEPGTVTVEFIPTSPFCPIAFKLAADIRNAAKSVPGVKKAVVYCRGHAMEQQINEMTNKQ
;
A
#
# COMPACT_ATOMS: atom_id res chain seq x y z
N MET A 1 -15.29 -3.37 -9.02
CA MET A 1 -13.95 -3.83 -8.60
C MET A 1 -13.78 -5.29 -8.92
N THR A 2 -12.58 -5.70 -9.24
CA THR A 2 -12.32 -7.11 -9.51
C THR A 2 -12.19 -7.88 -8.20
N GLU A 3 -12.33 -9.20 -8.29
CA GLU A 3 -12.14 -10.06 -7.13
C GLU A 3 -10.72 -9.91 -6.57
N LEU A 4 -9.73 -9.79 -7.45
CA LEU A 4 -8.34 -9.62 -7.04
C LEU A 4 -8.14 -8.29 -6.27
N GLU A 5 -8.76 -7.21 -6.76
CA GLU A 5 -8.71 -5.92 -6.07
C GLU A 5 -9.29 -6.02 -4.66
N ASP A 6 -10.41 -6.72 -4.50
CA ASP A 6 -11.03 -6.88 -3.20
C ASP A 6 -10.13 -7.67 -2.24
N LYS A 7 -9.51 -8.73 -2.72
CA LYS A 7 -8.61 -9.53 -1.90
C LYS A 7 -7.38 -8.75 -1.47
N VAL A 8 -6.80 -7.99 -2.39
CA VAL A 8 -5.63 -7.16 -2.09
C VAL A 8 -6.00 -6.09 -1.07
N ARG A 9 -7.16 -5.44 -1.25
CA ARG A 9 -7.60 -4.42 -0.31
C ARG A 9 -7.79 -4.98 1.10
N GLN A 10 -8.34 -6.18 1.21
CA GLN A 10 -8.51 -6.83 2.51
C GLN A 10 -7.17 -7.10 3.18
N GLU A 11 -6.22 -7.65 2.44
CA GLU A 11 -4.91 -7.98 3.01
C GLU A 11 -4.13 -6.73 3.39
N VAL A 12 -4.13 -5.73 2.53
CA VAL A 12 -3.43 -4.47 2.80
C VAL A 12 -4.08 -3.76 3.98
N GLY A 13 -5.40 -3.81 4.07
CA GLY A 13 -6.12 -3.17 5.17
C GLY A 13 -5.84 -3.77 6.53
N LYS A 14 -5.38 -5.02 6.58
CA LYS A 14 -5.06 -5.69 7.85
C LYS A 14 -3.70 -5.30 8.42
N VAL A 15 -2.86 -4.64 7.63
CA VAL A 15 -1.53 -4.23 8.09
C VAL A 15 -1.70 -3.22 9.21
N GLU A 16 -0.97 -3.41 10.31
CA GLU A 16 -1.04 -2.52 11.46
C GLU A 16 0.08 -1.49 11.43
N ASP A 17 -0.27 -0.26 11.81
CA ASP A 17 0.71 0.79 12.01
C ASP A 17 1.42 0.52 13.35
N PRO A 18 2.74 0.36 13.37
CA PRO A 18 3.45 0.06 14.62
C PRO A 18 3.40 1.19 15.64
N GLU A 19 3.12 2.42 15.20
CA GLU A 19 3.05 3.55 16.13
C GLU A 19 1.71 3.62 16.88
N THR A 20 0.61 3.26 16.21
CA THR A 20 -0.73 3.40 16.78
C THR A 20 -1.37 2.06 17.11
N GLY A 21 -0.91 0.97 16.52
CA GLY A 21 -1.52 -0.34 16.66
C GLY A 21 -2.83 -0.50 15.89
N GLN A 22 -3.23 0.51 15.12
CA GLN A 22 -4.43 0.45 14.31
C GLN A 22 -4.12 -0.09 12.92
N THR A 23 -5.11 -0.74 12.30
CA THR A 23 -4.93 -1.23 10.93
C THR A 23 -5.05 -0.07 9.95
N PHE A 24 -4.49 -0.27 8.76
CA PHE A 24 -4.61 0.73 7.70
C PHE A 24 -6.06 0.97 7.30
N GLU A 25 -6.90 -0.07 7.38
CA GLU A 25 -8.32 0.07 7.11
C GLU A 25 -8.98 0.98 8.15
N GLU A 26 -8.67 0.77 9.43
CA GLU A 26 -9.23 1.60 10.51
C GLU A 26 -8.82 3.06 10.37
N MET A 27 -7.60 3.31 9.92
CA MET A 27 -7.09 4.67 9.75
C MET A 27 -7.48 5.28 8.40
N GLN A 28 -8.13 4.50 7.54
CA GLN A 28 -8.54 4.95 6.21
C GLN A 28 -7.36 5.45 5.36
N MET A 29 -6.21 4.80 5.52
CA MET A 29 -5.02 5.19 4.79
C MET A 29 -5.02 4.73 3.33
N ILE A 30 -5.72 3.65 3.03
CA ILE A 30 -5.75 3.10 1.68
C ILE A 30 -6.75 3.87 0.83
N GLN A 31 -6.26 4.58 -0.18
CA GLN A 31 -7.09 5.42 -1.03
C GLN A 31 -7.67 4.64 -2.21
N SER A 32 -6.86 3.81 -2.85
CA SER A 32 -7.37 3.02 -3.97
C SER A 32 -6.56 1.76 -4.14
N VAL A 33 -7.22 0.75 -4.69
CA VAL A 33 -6.59 -0.50 -5.10
C VAL A 33 -7.14 -0.82 -6.49
N LYS A 34 -6.27 -0.90 -7.49
CA LYS A 34 -6.69 -1.13 -8.87
C LYS A 34 -5.82 -2.18 -9.53
N GLU A 35 -6.45 -3.06 -10.28
CA GLU A 35 -5.75 -4.01 -11.13
C GLU A 35 -5.59 -3.38 -12.51
N THR A 36 -4.37 -2.91 -12.81
CA THR A 36 -4.08 -2.19 -14.04
C THR A 36 -3.82 -3.13 -15.20
N GLU A 37 -3.23 -4.29 -14.91
CA GLU A 37 -3.00 -5.36 -15.88
C GLU A 37 -3.28 -6.67 -15.18
N PRO A 38 -3.55 -7.76 -15.92
CA PRO A 38 -3.79 -9.05 -15.25
C PRO A 38 -2.65 -9.43 -14.31
N GLY A 39 -2.95 -9.53 -13.03
CA GLY A 39 -1.98 -9.86 -11.99
C GLY A 39 -1.16 -8.69 -11.48
N THR A 40 -1.30 -7.48 -12.05
CA THR A 40 -0.61 -6.29 -11.57
C THR A 40 -1.59 -5.40 -10.83
N VAL A 41 -1.31 -5.12 -9.56
CA VAL A 41 -2.19 -4.33 -8.71
C VAL A 41 -1.45 -3.08 -8.25
N THR A 42 -2.13 -1.93 -8.35
CA THR A 42 -1.61 -0.65 -7.88
C THR A 42 -2.38 -0.22 -6.65
N VAL A 43 -1.66 0.06 -5.57
CA VAL A 43 -2.23 0.52 -4.31
C VAL A 43 -1.76 1.94 -4.05
N GLU A 44 -2.69 2.85 -3.77
CA GLU A 44 -2.36 4.21 -3.36
C GLU A 44 -2.75 4.39 -1.90
N PHE A 45 -1.86 5.00 -1.12
CA PHE A 45 -2.14 5.27 0.29
C PHE A 45 -1.65 6.66 0.67
N ILE A 46 -2.28 7.20 1.73
CA ILE A 46 -1.88 8.49 2.30
C ILE A 46 -1.48 8.23 3.75
N PRO A 47 -0.21 8.51 4.12
CA PRO A 47 0.20 8.35 5.52
C PRO A 47 -0.51 9.35 6.41
N THR A 48 -0.52 9.09 7.72
CA THR A 48 -1.22 9.93 8.68
C THR A 48 -0.61 11.33 8.80
N SER A 49 0.63 11.52 8.36
CA SER A 49 1.31 12.81 8.38
C SER A 49 2.18 12.95 7.14
N PRO A 50 2.29 14.18 6.56
CA PRO A 50 3.19 14.41 5.42
C PRO A 50 4.67 14.25 5.80
N PHE A 51 4.97 14.17 7.09
CA PHE A 51 6.34 13.97 7.56
C PHE A 51 6.49 12.66 8.34
N CYS A 52 5.64 11.68 8.06
CA CYS A 52 5.68 10.39 8.73
C CYS A 52 7.05 9.73 8.52
N PRO A 53 7.84 9.50 9.60
CA PRO A 53 9.20 8.97 9.44
C PRO A 53 9.23 7.50 9.04
N ILE A 54 8.12 6.79 9.22
CA ILE A 54 8.03 5.37 8.87
C ILE A 54 7.27 5.12 7.58
N ALA A 55 7.05 6.16 6.77
CA ALA A 55 6.30 6.01 5.50
C ALA A 55 6.96 4.98 4.58
N PHE A 56 8.28 4.92 4.54
CA PHE A 56 9.01 3.91 3.77
C PHE A 56 8.64 2.50 4.21
N LYS A 57 8.59 2.28 5.51
CA LYS A 57 8.22 0.98 6.07
C LYS A 57 6.76 0.65 5.77
N LEU A 58 5.88 1.63 5.91
CA LEU A 58 4.46 1.44 5.61
C LEU A 58 4.26 1.03 4.15
N ALA A 59 4.95 1.72 3.24
CA ALA A 59 4.88 1.39 1.81
C ALA A 59 5.38 -0.03 1.54
N ALA A 60 6.49 -0.43 2.17
CA ALA A 60 7.03 -1.78 2.01
C ALA A 60 6.07 -2.83 2.56
N ASP A 61 5.46 -2.56 3.71
CA ASP A 61 4.50 -3.48 4.33
C ASP A 61 3.27 -3.66 3.44
N ILE A 62 2.77 -2.56 2.86
CA ILE A 62 1.64 -2.60 1.93
C ILE A 62 2.00 -3.46 0.72
N ARG A 63 3.18 -3.24 0.15
CA ARG A 63 3.64 -3.99 -1.02
C ARG A 63 3.72 -5.48 -0.71
N ASN A 64 4.30 -5.83 0.43
CA ASN A 64 4.43 -7.22 0.84
C ASN A 64 3.07 -7.87 1.04
N ALA A 65 2.14 -7.16 1.68
CA ALA A 65 0.79 -7.67 1.88
C ALA A 65 0.08 -7.89 0.56
N ALA A 66 0.19 -6.94 -0.37
CA ALA A 66 -0.42 -7.07 -1.69
C ALA A 66 0.16 -8.27 -2.46
N LYS A 67 1.48 -8.45 -2.40
CA LYS A 67 2.14 -9.56 -3.10
C LYS A 67 1.80 -10.93 -2.51
N SER A 68 1.37 -10.96 -1.26
CA SER A 68 1.02 -12.23 -0.61
C SER A 68 -0.31 -12.80 -1.11
N VAL A 69 -1.10 -12.00 -1.79
CA VAL A 69 -2.41 -12.43 -2.30
C VAL A 69 -2.21 -13.34 -3.51
N PRO A 70 -2.83 -14.54 -3.51
CA PRO A 70 -2.74 -15.43 -4.68
C PRO A 70 -3.33 -14.75 -5.92
N GLY A 71 -2.60 -14.80 -7.02
CA GLY A 71 -2.99 -14.16 -8.27
C GLY A 71 -2.28 -12.86 -8.53
N VAL A 72 -1.63 -12.27 -7.52
CA VAL A 72 -0.84 -11.05 -7.71
C VAL A 72 0.56 -11.42 -8.18
N LYS A 73 0.93 -10.95 -9.37
CA LYS A 73 2.25 -11.17 -9.93
C LYS A 73 3.17 -9.99 -9.62
N LYS A 74 2.59 -8.79 -9.61
CA LYS A 74 3.33 -7.55 -9.35
C LYS A 74 2.47 -6.61 -8.53
N ALA A 75 3.05 -6.01 -7.51
CA ALA A 75 2.38 -4.99 -6.71
C ALA A 75 3.15 -3.68 -6.82
N VAL A 76 2.43 -2.62 -7.15
CA VAL A 76 2.97 -1.26 -7.25
C VAL A 76 2.29 -0.44 -6.16
N VAL A 77 3.08 0.29 -5.38
CA VAL A 77 2.56 1.09 -4.27
C VAL A 77 2.96 2.53 -4.46
N TYR A 78 1.99 3.43 -4.34
CA TYR A 78 2.22 4.88 -4.40
C TYR A 78 1.81 5.53 -3.09
N CYS A 79 2.76 6.23 -2.48
CA CYS A 79 2.51 7.10 -1.35
C CYS A 79 2.11 8.47 -1.86
N ARG A 80 1.04 9.04 -1.31
CA ARG A 80 0.57 10.37 -1.69
C ARG A 80 0.52 11.26 -0.45
N GLY A 81 0.69 12.56 -0.66
CA GLY A 81 0.57 13.52 0.44
C GLY A 81 1.74 13.53 1.41
N HIS A 82 2.87 12.94 1.05
CA HIS A 82 4.07 12.96 1.88
C HIS A 82 5.13 13.86 1.24
N ALA A 83 5.91 14.54 2.08
CA ALA A 83 6.95 15.44 1.57
C ALA A 83 7.97 14.73 0.70
N MET A 84 8.21 13.43 0.97
CA MET A 84 9.17 12.62 0.24
C MET A 84 8.49 11.55 -0.61
N GLU A 85 7.27 11.78 -1.05
CA GLU A 85 6.49 10.76 -1.76
C GLU A 85 7.22 10.20 -2.99
N GLN A 86 7.91 11.05 -3.74
CA GLN A 86 8.63 10.60 -4.92
C GLN A 86 9.71 9.58 -4.56
N GLN A 87 10.49 9.86 -3.53
CA GLN A 87 11.55 8.97 -3.08
C GLN A 87 10.98 7.66 -2.53
N ILE A 88 9.90 7.76 -1.76
CA ILE A 88 9.24 6.58 -1.21
C ILE A 88 8.75 5.68 -2.35
N ASN A 89 8.10 6.27 -3.34
CA ASN A 89 7.56 5.52 -4.47
C ASN A 89 8.67 4.85 -5.28
N GLU A 90 9.76 5.57 -5.53
CA GLU A 90 10.90 5.00 -6.26
C GLU A 90 11.52 3.82 -5.51
N MET A 91 11.76 3.97 -4.21
CA MET A 91 12.40 2.91 -3.44
C MET A 91 11.49 1.71 -3.26
N THR A 92 10.20 1.94 -3.04
CA THR A 92 9.25 0.85 -2.82
C THR A 92 9.05 0.01 -4.07
N ASN A 93 9.02 0.67 -5.23
CA ASN A 93 8.73 0.00 -6.49
C ASN A 93 9.98 -0.41 -7.26
N LYS A 94 11.13 -0.12 -6.72
CA LYS A 94 12.41 -0.47 -7.33
C LYS A 94 12.70 -1.94 -7.10
N GLN A 95 12.72 -2.68 -8.18
CA GLN A 95 13.14 -4.09 -8.11
C GLN A 95 13.42 -4.62 -9.47
#